data_7a786b75101d546cc48dd6a563116f5f
#
_entry.id   7a786b75101d546cc48dd6a563116f5f
#
_cell.length_a   1.000
_cell.length_b   1.000
_cell.length_c   1.000
_cell.angle_alpha   90.00
_cell.angle_beta   90.00
_cell.angle_gamma   90.00
#
_symmetry.space_group_name_H-M   'P 1'
#
loop_
_entity.id
_entity.type
_entity.pdbx_description
1 polymer ?
#
loop_
_entity_poly.entity_id
_entity_poly.type
_entity_poly.pdbx_seq_one_letter_code
_entity_poly.pdbx_strand_id
1 'polypeptide(L)'
;MKVGILGSGDVGKTLAAGFIKHGHPVMIGTRTPDKLAEWKQKNPRGQIGSFEDAAKFAEVVVLAVKGTVARDALLAAGVANLNGKIIIDAANPIAEAPPVNGVLKFFTDLNESLMERLQREFEGARFVKAFNSVGAACMVNPQFSATPTMFICGNDDVAKKAVSGILAQFGWEAADMGKAEAARAIEPLCMLWCIPGFLRNDWFHGFKLLV
;
A
#
# COMPACT_ATOMS: atom_id res chain seq x y z
N MET A 1 -10.25 -8.81 -11.42
CA MET A 1 -10.86 -7.88 -10.45
C MET A 1 -10.57 -6.44 -10.85
N LYS A 2 -11.46 -5.50 -10.59
CA LYS A 2 -11.24 -4.07 -10.79
C LYS A 2 -10.49 -3.48 -9.59
N VAL A 3 -9.42 -2.72 -9.85
CA VAL A 3 -8.57 -2.16 -8.78
C VAL A 3 -8.60 -0.63 -8.84
N GLY A 4 -8.96 -0.01 -7.74
CA GLY A 4 -8.90 1.44 -7.54
C GLY A 4 -7.66 1.80 -6.71
N ILE A 5 -6.84 2.71 -7.20
CA ILE A 5 -5.64 3.17 -6.48
C ILE A 5 -5.92 4.57 -5.94
N LEU A 6 -5.92 4.76 -4.64
CA LEU A 6 -6.00 6.07 -4.01
C LEU A 6 -4.58 6.62 -3.83
N GLY A 7 -4.16 7.49 -4.75
CA GLY A 7 -2.84 8.12 -4.75
C GLY A 7 -2.09 7.99 -6.07
N SER A 8 -1.45 9.08 -6.48
CA SER A 8 -0.73 9.24 -7.75
C SER A 8 0.79 9.42 -7.58
N GLY A 9 1.32 9.07 -6.42
CA GLY A 9 2.77 8.99 -6.17
C GLY A 9 3.40 7.75 -6.79
N ASP A 10 4.71 7.54 -6.57
CA ASP A 10 5.46 6.43 -7.16
C ASP A 10 4.90 5.06 -6.75
N VAL A 11 4.52 4.88 -5.49
CA VAL A 11 3.85 3.65 -5.01
C VAL A 11 2.56 3.40 -5.79
N GLY A 12 1.67 4.40 -5.88
CA GLY A 12 0.41 4.26 -6.60
C GLY A 12 0.60 3.95 -8.09
N LYS A 13 1.52 4.65 -8.76
CA LYS A 13 1.86 4.42 -10.18
C LYS A 13 2.43 3.03 -10.42
N THR A 14 3.32 2.56 -9.55
CA THR A 14 3.96 1.25 -9.65
C THR A 14 2.96 0.12 -9.44
N LEU A 15 2.17 0.18 -8.37
CA LEU A 15 1.15 -0.84 -8.11
C LEU A 15 0.09 -0.85 -9.22
N ALA A 16 -0.34 0.31 -9.70
CA ALA A 16 -1.28 0.42 -10.83
C ALA A 16 -0.72 -0.24 -12.10
N ALA A 17 0.53 0.04 -12.47
CA ALA A 17 1.19 -0.60 -13.62
C ALA A 17 1.34 -2.11 -13.43
N GLY A 18 1.67 -2.55 -12.20
CA GLY A 18 1.73 -3.96 -11.83
C GLY A 18 0.39 -4.68 -12.02
N PHE A 19 -0.69 -4.13 -11.51
CA PHE A 19 -2.02 -4.68 -11.71
C PHE A 19 -2.41 -4.75 -13.19
N ILE A 20 -2.11 -3.71 -13.98
CA ILE A 20 -2.36 -3.71 -15.45
C ILE A 20 -1.55 -4.82 -16.13
N LYS A 21 -0.28 -5.00 -15.75
CA LYS A 21 0.60 -6.07 -16.28
C LYS A 21 0.01 -7.45 -16.02
N HIS A 22 -0.60 -7.66 -14.85
CA HIS A 22 -1.26 -8.91 -14.47
C HIS A 22 -2.74 -9.00 -14.95
N GLY A 23 -3.17 -8.13 -15.86
CA GLY A 23 -4.47 -8.23 -16.53
C GLY A 23 -5.66 -7.62 -15.77
N HIS A 24 -5.42 -6.85 -14.73
CA HIS A 24 -6.48 -6.21 -13.97
C HIS A 24 -6.85 -4.84 -14.54
N PRO A 25 -8.15 -4.50 -14.69
CA PRO A 25 -8.59 -3.13 -14.94
C PRO A 25 -8.26 -2.23 -13.74
N VAL A 26 -7.65 -1.08 -14.01
CA VAL A 26 -7.17 -0.16 -12.97
C VAL A 26 -7.66 1.26 -13.19
N MET A 27 -8.05 1.93 -12.11
CA MET A 27 -8.27 3.37 -12.06
C MET A 27 -7.44 4.00 -10.94
N ILE A 28 -6.62 5.01 -11.28
CA ILE A 28 -5.92 5.84 -10.28
C ILE A 28 -6.80 7.02 -9.93
N GLY A 29 -7.15 7.13 -8.65
CA GLY A 29 -7.75 8.31 -8.07
C GLY A 29 -6.70 9.34 -7.69
N THR A 30 -6.89 10.59 -8.10
CA THR A 30 -5.97 11.69 -7.81
C THR A 30 -6.69 13.03 -7.74
N ARG A 31 -6.09 13.98 -7.00
CA ARG A 31 -6.50 15.40 -6.99
C ARG A 31 -5.84 16.21 -8.11
N THR A 32 -4.82 15.65 -8.76
CA THR A 32 -4.00 16.33 -9.77
C THR A 32 -3.77 15.41 -10.97
N PRO A 33 -4.76 15.27 -11.88
CA PRO A 33 -4.69 14.35 -13.04
C PRO A 33 -3.48 14.56 -13.93
N ASP A 34 -3.06 15.81 -14.12
CA ASP A 34 -1.92 16.16 -14.99
C ASP A 34 -0.62 15.48 -14.60
N LYS A 35 -0.42 15.18 -13.31
CA LYS A 35 0.75 14.42 -12.81
C LYS A 35 0.81 12.98 -13.32
N LEU A 36 -0.24 12.49 -13.93
CA LEU A 36 -0.34 11.14 -14.48
C LEU A 36 -0.23 11.08 -15.99
N ALA A 37 0.03 12.21 -16.70
CA ALA A 37 0.07 12.25 -18.16
C ALA A 37 1.10 11.26 -18.74
N GLU A 38 2.33 11.27 -18.26
CA GLU A 38 3.37 10.32 -18.70
C GLU A 38 3.04 8.86 -18.31
N TRP A 39 2.50 8.65 -17.10
CA TRP A 39 2.07 7.32 -16.66
C TRP A 39 0.97 6.79 -17.58
N LYS A 40 0.00 7.62 -17.95
CA LYS A 40 -1.10 7.26 -18.86
C LYS A 40 -0.62 6.90 -20.26
N GLN A 41 0.38 7.60 -20.78
CA GLN A 41 1.00 7.25 -22.07
C GLN A 41 1.62 5.86 -22.04
N LYS A 42 2.34 5.52 -20.96
CA LYS A 42 2.96 4.21 -20.77
C LYS A 42 1.95 3.09 -20.44
N ASN A 43 0.78 3.46 -19.92
CA ASN A 43 -0.27 2.54 -19.47
C ASN A 43 -1.64 2.91 -20.07
N PRO A 44 -1.83 2.76 -21.39
CA PRO A 44 -3.04 3.24 -22.09
C PRO A 44 -4.34 2.59 -21.58
N ARG A 45 -4.26 1.38 -21.01
CA ARG A 45 -5.41 0.68 -20.40
C ARG A 45 -5.78 1.20 -19.02
N GLY A 46 -4.90 1.93 -18.32
CA GLY A 46 -5.19 2.51 -17.02
C GLY A 46 -6.15 3.69 -17.13
N GLN A 47 -7.02 3.84 -16.16
CA GLN A 47 -7.96 4.95 -16.05
C GLN A 47 -7.51 5.95 -14.99
N ILE A 48 -7.95 7.19 -15.11
CA ILE A 48 -7.69 8.27 -14.14
C ILE A 48 -9.02 8.88 -13.76
N GLY A 49 -9.23 9.13 -12.48
CA GLY A 49 -10.44 9.77 -11.95
C GLY A 49 -10.19 10.44 -10.60
N SER A 50 -11.23 10.87 -9.95
CA SER A 50 -11.21 11.30 -8.55
C SER A 50 -11.00 10.10 -7.60
N PHE A 51 -10.76 10.35 -6.31
CA PHE A 51 -10.75 9.28 -5.31
C PHE A 51 -12.09 8.56 -5.25
N GLU A 52 -13.18 9.30 -5.37
CA GLU A 52 -14.53 8.75 -5.39
C GLU A 52 -14.77 7.84 -6.61
N ASP A 53 -14.34 8.29 -7.81
CA ASP A 53 -14.48 7.49 -9.04
C ASP A 53 -13.67 6.18 -8.92
N ALA A 54 -12.44 6.24 -8.43
CA ALA A 54 -11.61 5.06 -8.21
C ALA A 54 -12.22 4.09 -7.20
N ALA A 55 -12.78 4.62 -6.11
CA ALA A 55 -13.46 3.79 -5.12
C ALA A 55 -14.75 3.15 -5.66
N LYS A 56 -15.59 3.89 -6.40
CA LYS A 56 -16.80 3.35 -7.06
C LYS A 56 -16.46 2.26 -8.09
N PHE A 57 -15.41 2.46 -8.87
CA PHE A 57 -14.96 1.52 -9.90
C PHE A 57 -14.45 0.19 -9.30
N ALA A 58 -13.84 0.24 -8.12
CA ALA A 58 -13.04 -0.83 -7.56
C ALA A 58 -13.84 -1.96 -6.90
N GLU A 59 -13.35 -3.18 -7.02
CA GLU A 59 -13.63 -4.33 -6.13
C GLU A 59 -12.60 -4.39 -5.00
N VAL A 60 -11.35 -4.00 -5.30
CA VAL A 60 -10.23 -3.87 -4.35
C VAL A 60 -9.67 -2.46 -4.46
N VAL A 61 -9.48 -1.80 -3.33
CA VAL A 61 -8.88 -0.46 -3.24
C VAL A 61 -7.46 -0.57 -2.69
N VAL A 62 -6.52 0.17 -3.26
CA VAL A 62 -5.16 0.32 -2.73
C VAL A 62 -5.01 1.73 -2.18
N LEU A 63 -4.69 1.86 -0.91
CA LEU A 63 -4.39 3.12 -0.25
C LEU A 63 -2.88 3.39 -0.37
N ALA A 64 -2.51 4.25 -1.33
CA ALA A 64 -1.13 4.55 -1.71
C ALA A 64 -0.82 6.05 -1.59
N VAL A 65 -1.19 6.63 -0.46
CA VAL A 65 -0.91 8.03 -0.10
C VAL A 65 0.01 8.11 1.11
N LYS A 66 0.53 9.30 1.42
CA LYS A 66 1.22 9.52 2.70
C LYS A 66 0.27 9.24 3.87
N GLY A 67 0.79 8.66 4.95
CA GLY A 67 0.00 8.37 6.14
C GLY A 67 -0.70 9.58 6.75
N THR A 68 -0.07 10.76 6.67
CA THR A 68 -0.64 12.03 7.17
C THR A 68 -1.92 12.47 6.46
N VAL A 69 -2.20 11.97 5.26
CA VAL A 69 -3.40 12.28 4.47
C VAL A 69 -4.25 11.05 4.15
N ALA A 70 -3.93 9.89 4.75
CA ALA A 70 -4.61 8.63 4.48
C ALA A 70 -6.10 8.69 4.81
N ARG A 71 -6.43 9.23 5.99
CA ARG A 71 -7.81 9.47 6.43
C ARG A 71 -8.60 10.33 5.44
N ASP A 72 -8.03 11.46 5.04
CA ASP A 72 -8.71 12.40 4.12
C ASP A 72 -8.90 11.80 2.73
N ALA A 73 -7.97 10.97 2.27
CA ALA A 73 -8.10 10.25 1.01
C ALA A 73 -9.27 9.24 1.05
N LEU A 74 -9.45 8.52 2.16
CA LEU A 74 -10.58 7.60 2.35
C LEU A 74 -11.92 8.34 2.48
N LEU A 75 -11.96 9.47 3.16
CA LEU A 75 -13.15 10.33 3.21
C LEU A 75 -13.52 10.86 1.82
N ALA A 76 -12.53 11.31 1.04
CA ALA A 76 -12.74 11.78 -0.34
C ALA A 76 -13.15 10.65 -1.31
N ALA A 77 -12.80 9.41 -1.00
CA ALA A 77 -13.29 8.23 -1.73
C ALA A 77 -14.77 7.92 -1.44
N GLY A 78 -15.25 8.39 -0.30
CA GLY A 78 -16.63 8.19 0.19
C GLY A 78 -16.77 6.89 0.98
N VAL A 79 -17.15 7.00 2.26
CA VAL A 79 -17.27 5.86 3.18
C VAL A 79 -18.17 4.75 2.60
N ALA A 80 -19.33 5.14 2.04
CA ALA A 80 -20.26 4.18 1.43
C ALA A 80 -19.64 3.38 0.27
N ASN A 81 -18.72 4.00 -0.48
CA ASN A 81 -18.03 3.35 -1.61
C ASN A 81 -16.96 2.35 -1.14
N LEU A 82 -16.55 2.40 0.13
CA LEU A 82 -15.54 1.52 0.71
C LEU A 82 -16.14 0.33 1.45
N ASN A 83 -17.42 0.40 1.83
CA ASN A 83 -18.09 -0.65 2.60
C ASN A 83 -18.02 -2.01 1.87
N GLY A 84 -17.63 -3.04 2.61
CA GLY A 84 -17.48 -4.41 2.12
C GLY A 84 -16.27 -4.63 1.21
N LYS A 85 -15.49 -3.59 0.87
CA LYS A 85 -14.33 -3.71 -0.01
C LYS A 85 -13.04 -4.02 0.76
N ILE A 86 -12.14 -4.70 0.07
CA ILE A 86 -10.78 -4.90 0.55
C ILE A 86 -10.00 -3.61 0.32
N ILE A 87 -9.33 -3.13 1.36
CA ILE A 87 -8.40 -2.00 1.30
C ILE A 87 -6.98 -2.52 1.55
N ILE A 88 -6.16 -2.59 0.50
CA ILE A 88 -4.73 -2.84 0.64
C ILE A 88 -4.08 -1.56 1.15
N ASP A 89 -3.65 -1.56 2.40
CA ASP A 89 -3.05 -0.39 3.04
C ASP A 89 -1.52 -0.43 2.90
N ALA A 90 -1.00 0.37 1.96
CA ALA A 90 0.43 0.55 1.74
C ALA A 90 0.99 1.81 2.44
N ALA A 91 0.16 2.51 3.23
CA ALA A 91 0.57 3.71 3.93
C ALA A 91 1.41 3.42 5.18
N ASN A 92 2.22 4.39 5.57
CA ASN A 92 3.01 4.36 6.80
C ASN A 92 2.81 5.66 7.59
N PRO A 93 2.88 5.65 8.92
CA PRO A 93 2.68 6.82 9.77
C PRO A 93 3.93 7.73 9.84
N ILE A 94 4.55 8.00 8.71
CA ILE A 94 5.75 8.83 8.62
C ILE A 94 5.37 10.29 8.89
N ALA A 95 6.00 10.91 9.89
CA ALA A 95 5.83 12.30 10.22
C ALA A 95 6.53 13.19 9.18
N GLU A 96 6.05 14.43 9.03
CA GLU A 96 6.67 15.43 8.16
C GLU A 96 7.92 16.03 8.83
N ALA A 97 8.95 15.20 8.99
CA ALA A 97 10.23 15.57 9.57
C ALA A 97 11.36 14.84 8.82
N PRO A 98 12.54 15.45 8.68
CA PRO A 98 13.69 14.76 8.09
C PRO A 98 14.13 13.58 8.96
N PRO A 99 14.71 12.53 8.36
CA PRO A 99 15.28 11.43 9.13
C PRO A 99 16.49 11.89 9.93
N VAL A 100 16.68 11.31 11.11
CA VAL A 100 17.86 11.52 11.96
C VAL A 100 18.72 10.27 11.92
N ASN A 101 19.95 10.38 11.43
CA ASN A 101 20.84 9.22 11.22
C ASN A 101 20.19 8.09 10.43
N GLY A 102 19.40 8.43 9.40
CA GLY A 102 18.67 7.48 8.57
C GLY A 102 17.36 6.95 9.15
N VAL A 103 17.01 7.33 10.38
CA VAL A 103 15.81 6.87 11.07
C VAL A 103 14.67 7.86 10.88
N LEU A 104 13.56 7.39 10.31
CA LEU A 104 12.33 8.16 10.13
C LEU A 104 11.65 8.41 11.49
N LYS A 105 10.95 9.54 11.59
CA LYS A 105 10.02 9.78 12.70
C LYS A 105 8.61 9.35 12.30
N PHE A 106 7.93 8.61 13.16
CA PHE A 106 6.52 8.28 13.03
C PHE A 106 5.66 9.21 13.90
N PHE A 107 4.41 9.45 13.48
CA PHE A 107 3.41 10.18 14.27
C PHE A 107 2.52 9.27 15.12
N THR A 108 2.71 7.95 15.02
CA THR A 108 2.15 6.91 15.90
C THR A 108 3.24 6.40 16.85
N ASP A 109 2.84 5.60 17.83
CA ASP A 109 3.74 4.89 18.72
C ASP A 109 3.56 3.35 18.60
N LEU A 110 4.19 2.58 19.49
CA LEU A 110 4.11 1.12 19.46
C LEU A 110 2.80 0.56 20.06
N ASN A 111 1.91 1.40 20.58
CA ASN A 111 0.67 0.99 21.19
C ASN A 111 -0.53 1.13 20.24
N GLU A 112 -0.38 1.90 19.17
CA GLU A 112 -1.43 2.08 18.17
C GLU A 112 -0.82 2.37 16.79
N SER A 113 -1.18 1.57 15.78
CA SER A 113 -0.78 1.77 14.39
C SER A 113 -1.71 2.74 13.65
N LEU A 114 -1.24 3.27 12.51
CA LEU A 114 -2.09 4.01 11.58
C LEU A 114 -3.23 3.12 11.06
N MET A 115 -2.93 1.86 10.72
CA MET A 115 -3.94 0.93 10.23
C MET A 115 -5.08 0.71 11.24
N GLU A 116 -4.78 0.57 12.54
CA GLU A 116 -5.82 0.43 13.57
C GLU A 116 -6.73 1.65 13.63
N ARG A 117 -6.16 2.86 13.52
CA ARG A 117 -6.93 4.12 13.46
C ARG A 117 -7.89 4.12 12.28
N LEU A 118 -7.39 3.77 11.09
CA LEU A 118 -8.18 3.73 9.87
C LEU A 118 -9.25 2.64 9.92
N GLN A 119 -8.91 1.42 10.38
CA GLN A 119 -9.88 0.33 10.50
C GLN A 119 -11.00 0.66 11.46
N ARG A 120 -10.72 1.35 12.56
CA ARG A 120 -11.74 1.77 13.55
C ARG A 120 -12.67 2.85 12.99
N GLU A 121 -12.16 3.77 12.18
CA GLU A 121 -12.96 4.84 11.59
C GLU A 121 -13.77 4.35 10.37
N PHE A 122 -13.24 3.40 9.62
CA PHE A 122 -13.86 2.84 8.42
C PHE A 122 -14.24 1.36 8.65
N GLU A 123 -15.07 1.10 9.67
CA GLU A 123 -15.42 -0.26 10.13
C GLU A 123 -16.01 -1.15 9.03
N GLY A 124 -16.74 -0.56 8.07
CA GLY A 124 -17.33 -1.30 6.95
C GLY A 124 -16.31 -1.78 5.91
N ALA A 125 -15.07 -1.30 5.95
CA ALA A 125 -14.02 -1.70 5.02
C ALA A 125 -13.13 -2.80 5.62
N ARG A 126 -12.55 -3.66 4.77
CA ARG A 126 -11.69 -4.78 5.17
C ARG A 126 -10.23 -4.45 4.88
N PHE A 127 -9.54 -3.83 5.84
CA PHE A 127 -8.14 -3.45 5.68
C PHE A 127 -7.21 -4.64 5.76
N VAL A 128 -6.20 -4.64 4.87
CA VAL A 128 -5.04 -5.54 4.92
C VAL A 128 -3.79 -4.70 4.73
N LYS A 129 -2.91 -4.65 5.72
CA LYS A 129 -1.59 -4.02 5.61
C LYS A 129 -0.73 -4.85 4.67
N ALA A 130 -0.18 -4.23 3.63
CA ALA A 130 0.77 -4.83 2.70
C ALA A 130 1.53 -3.75 1.91
N PHE A 131 2.68 -4.09 1.35
CA PHE A 131 3.56 -3.21 0.56
C PHE A 131 4.17 -2.02 1.33
N ASN A 132 3.95 -1.93 2.62
CA ASN A 132 4.41 -0.80 3.43
C ASN A 132 5.91 -0.81 3.76
N SER A 133 6.57 -1.98 3.67
CA SER A 133 7.96 -2.20 4.11
C SER A 133 8.92 -2.44 2.93
N VAL A 134 8.66 -1.83 1.78
CA VAL A 134 9.49 -1.97 0.58
C VAL A 134 9.37 -0.73 -0.31
N GLY A 135 10.43 -0.38 -1.03
CA GLY A 135 10.41 0.73 -1.99
C GLY A 135 9.62 0.39 -3.26
N ALA A 136 9.05 1.41 -3.90
CA ALA A 136 8.20 1.26 -5.08
C ALA A 136 8.84 0.40 -6.18
N ALA A 137 10.14 0.55 -6.43
CA ALA A 137 10.85 -0.20 -7.47
C ALA A 137 10.84 -1.73 -7.28
N CYS A 138 10.63 -2.19 -6.04
CA CYS A 138 10.63 -3.62 -5.68
C CYS A 138 9.25 -4.19 -5.41
N MET A 139 8.16 -3.40 -5.51
CA MET A 139 6.81 -3.87 -5.16
C MET A 139 6.25 -4.92 -6.11
N VAL A 140 6.65 -4.89 -7.39
CA VAL A 140 6.09 -5.74 -8.44
C VAL A 140 7.19 -6.53 -9.13
N ASN A 141 7.15 -7.84 -9.04
CA ASN A 141 8.09 -8.79 -9.62
C ASN A 141 9.57 -8.44 -9.33
N PRO A 142 9.94 -8.23 -8.04
CA PRO A 142 11.31 -7.89 -7.68
C PRO A 142 12.29 -9.01 -8.09
N GLN A 143 13.50 -8.64 -8.51
CA GLN A 143 14.53 -9.58 -8.93
C GLN A 143 15.55 -9.75 -7.79
N PHE A 144 15.15 -10.40 -6.72
CA PHE A 144 16.01 -10.79 -5.61
C PHE A 144 16.57 -12.20 -5.79
N SER A 145 17.60 -12.57 -5.04
CA SER A 145 18.20 -13.92 -5.04
C SER A 145 17.25 -14.99 -4.46
N ALA A 146 16.27 -14.58 -3.66
CA ALA A 146 15.24 -15.45 -3.12
C ALA A 146 13.90 -14.70 -3.14
N THR A 147 12.78 -15.44 -3.16
CA THR A 147 11.45 -14.84 -3.04
C THR A 147 11.33 -14.08 -1.72
N PRO A 148 11.10 -12.75 -1.74
CA PRO A 148 11.01 -11.98 -0.51
C PRO A 148 9.68 -12.21 0.21
N THR A 149 9.64 -11.93 1.51
CA THR A 149 8.46 -12.05 2.34
C THR A 149 7.80 -10.69 2.55
N MET A 150 6.50 -10.61 2.29
CA MET A 150 5.64 -9.49 2.67
C MET A 150 4.86 -9.87 3.92
N PHE A 151 5.13 -9.19 5.03
CA PHE A 151 4.34 -9.32 6.25
C PHE A 151 3.00 -8.63 6.07
N ILE A 152 1.90 -9.35 6.34
CA ILE A 152 0.55 -8.81 6.24
C ILE A 152 -0.21 -8.98 7.55
N CYS A 153 -1.22 -8.16 7.77
CA CYS A 153 -2.19 -8.33 8.84
C CYS A 153 -3.53 -7.72 8.45
N GLY A 154 -4.58 -8.13 9.14
CA GLY A 154 -5.95 -7.63 8.93
C GLY A 154 -6.98 -8.46 9.66
N ASN A 155 -8.15 -7.87 9.91
CA ASN A 155 -9.20 -8.51 10.70
C ASN A 155 -10.04 -9.53 9.92
N ASP A 156 -10.00 -9.50 8.59
CA ASP A 156 -10.80 -10.34 7.70
C ASP A 156 -9.89 -11.37 6.98
N ASP A 157 -10.07 -12.65 7.29
CA ASP A 157 -9.25 -13.74 6.73
C ASP A 157 -9.46 -13.93 5.22
N VAL A 158 -10.67 -13.63 4.71
CA VAL A 158 -10.95 -13.70 3.27
C VAL A 158 -10.21 -12.59 2.54
N ALA A 159 -10.19 -11.39 3.10
CA ALA A 159 -9.41 -10.27 2.56
C ALA A 159 -7.90 -10.55 2.57
N LYS A 160 -7.35 -11.08 3.68
CA LYS A 160 -5.93 -11.48 3.77
C LYS A 160 -5.58 -12.55 2.73
N LYS A 161 -6.43 -13.56 2.54
CA LYS A 161 -6.24 -14.59 1.50
C LYS A 161 -6.23 -14.00 0.09
N ALA A 162 -7.14 -13.08 -0.21
CA ALA A 162 -7.18 -12.41 -1.50
C ALA A 162 -5.90 -11.57 -1.75
N VAL A 163 -5.44 -10.83 -0.73
CA VAL A 163 -4.20 -10.04 -0.81
C VAL A 163 -2.98 -10.93 -0.94
N SER A 164 -2.92 -12.08 -0.26
CA SER A 164 -1.85 -13.08 -0.43
C SER A 164 -1.77 -13.58 -1.87
N GLY A 165 -2.91 -13.79 -2.53
CA GLY A 165 -2.96 -14.15 -3.95
C GLY A 165 -2.40 -13.05 -4.86
N ILE A 166 -2.66 -11.78 -4.55
CA ILE A 166 -2.08 -10.61 -5.27
C ILE A 166 -0.57 -10.58 -5.05
N LEU A 167 -0.11 -10.75 -3.82
CA LEU A 167 1.32 -10.78 -3.49
C LEU A 167 2.05 -11.87 -4.25
N ALA A 168 1.48 -13.08 -4.33
CA ALA A 168 2.05 -14.19 -5.10
C ALA A 168 2.16 -13.84 -6.60
N GLN A 169 1.15 -13.19 -7.19
CA GLN A 169 1.23 -12.68 -8.57
C GLN A 169 2.35 -11.65 -8.75
N PHE A 170 2.63 -10.85 -7.73
CA PHE A 170 3.65 -9.80 -7.75
C PHE A 170 5.05 -10.31 -7.33
N GLY A 171 5.21 -11.63 -7.15
CA GLY A 171 6.50 -12.25 -6.85
C GLY A 171 6.89 -12.22 -5.37
N TRP A 172 5.92 -12.10 -4.47
CA TRP A 172 6.10 -12.10 -3.02
C TRP A 172 5.48 -13.33 -2.38
N GLU A 173 6.08 -13.85 -1.33
CA GLU A 173 5.39 -14.71 -0.37
C GLU A 173 4.76 -13.86 0.73
N ALA A 174 3.56 -14.22 1.17
CA ALA A 174 2.87 -13.54 2.27
C ALA A 174 3.11 -14.27 3.59
N ALA A 175 3.49 -13.52 4.63
CA ALA A 175 3.48 -13.99 6.01
C ALA A 175 2.35 -13.29 6.76
N ASP A 176 1.30 -14.02 7.10
CA ASP A 176 0.16 -13.51 7.85
C ASP A 176 0.52 -13.41 9.34
N MET A 177 0.57 -12.20 9.86
CA MET A 177 0.91 -11.89 11.24
C MET A 177 -0.31 -11.71 12.15
N GLY A 178 -1.52 -12.01 11.65
CA GLY A 178 -2.74 -11.99 12.42
C GLY A 178 -3.63 -10.77 12.17
N LYS A 179 -4.18 -10.21 13.24
CA LYS A 179 -5.16 -9.12 13.16
C LYS A 179 -4.51 -7.73 13.04
N ALA A 180 -5.33 -6.68 12.98
CA ALA A 180 -4.90 -5.31 12.76
C ALA A 180 -3.84 -4.81 13.74
N GLU A 181 -3.84 -5.32 14.98
CA GLU A 181 -2.86 -4.96 16.02
C GLU A 181 -1.42 -5.33 15.62
N ALA A 182 -1.22 -6.33 14.76
CA ALA A 182 0.11 -6.68 14.25
C ALA A 182 0.72 -5.56 13.39
N ALA A 183 -0.09 -4.62 12.88
CA ALA A 183 0.41 -3.45 12.18
C ALA A 183 1.33 -2.58 13.05
N ARG A 184 1.21 -2.62 14.39
CA ARG A 184 2.14 -1.96 15.33
C ARG A 184 3.59 -2.39 15.14
N ALA A 185 3.80 -3.65 14.71
CA ALA A 185 5.13 -4.19 14.40
C ALA A 185 5.47 -4.11 12.91
N ILE A 186 4.47 -4.20 12.02
CA ILE A 186 4.68 -4.20 10.56
C ILE A 186 4.98 -2.78 10.05
N GLU A 187 4.33 -1.74 10.55
CA GLU A 187 4.60 -0.35 10.12
C GLU A 187 6.05 0.07 10.41
N PRO A 188 6.65 -0.22 11.57
CA PRO A 188 8.06 0.06 11.84
C PRO A 188 9.05 -0.64 10.90
N LEU A 189 8.69 -1.72 10.21
CA LEU A 189 9.55 -2.32 9.19
C LEU A 189 9.85 -1.35 8.04
N CYS A 190 8.95 -0.41 7.74
CA CYS A 190 9.25 0.68 6.80
C CYS A 190 10.44 1.51 7.26
N MET A 191 10.49 1.85 8.54
CA MET A 191 11.61 2.59 9.11
C MET A 191 12.93 1.81 8.98
N LEU A 192 12.91 0.53 9.35
CA LEU A 192 14.08 -0.35 9.22
C LEU A 192 14.54 -0.49 7.77
N TRP A 193 13.58 -0.65 6.83
CA TRP A 193 13.86 -0.73 5.40
C TRP A 193 14.49 0.55 4.84
N CYS A 194 14.11 1.73 5.33
CA CYS A 194 14.62 3.00 4.83
C CYS A 194 16.07 3.31 5.27
N ILE A 195 16.55 2.75 6.37
CA ILE A 195 17.86 3.09 6.96
C ILE A 195 19.02 2.88 5.97
N PRO A 196 19.19 1.72 5.29
CA PRO A 196 20.24 1.53 4.31
C PRO A 196 20.17 2.53 3.14
N GLY A 197 18.95 2.86 2.71
CA GLY A 197 18.71 3.84 1.67
C GLY A 197 19.23 5.22 2.03
N PHE A 198 18.89 5.73 3.22
CA PHE A 198 19.33 7.04 3.67
C PHE A 198 20.84 7.09 3.98
N LEU A 199 21.41 6.04 4.54
CA LEU A 199 22.81 6.03 4.94
C LEU A 199 23.79 5.71 3.79
N ARG A 200 23.38 4.84 2.84
CA ARG A 200 24.28 4.28 1.82
C ARG A 200 23.71 4.32 0.40
N ASN A 201 22.55 4.98 0.20
CA ASN A 201 21.81 4.97 -1.06
C ASN A 201 21.47 3.55 -1.57
N ASP A 202 21.28 2.60 -0.64
CA ASP A 202 20.90 1.23 -0.93
C ASP A 202 19.37 1.10 -0.79
N TRP A 203 18.67 1.11 -1.92
CA TRP A 203 17.20 1.06 -2.03
C TRP A 203 16.70 -0.23 -2.67
N PHE A 204 17.59 -1.20 -2.96
CA PHE A 204 17.22 -2.44 -3.62
C PHE A 204 17.41 -3.64 -2.69
N HIS A 205 16.52 -3.80 -1.73
CA HIS A 205 16.49 -4.90 -0.78
C HIS A 205 15.06 -5.18 -0.30
N GLY A 206 14.87 -6.32 0.37
CA GLY A 206 13.60 -6.75 0.95
C GLY A 206 13.84 -7.65 2.15
N PHE A 207 12.79 -7.95 2.89
CA PHE A 207 12.85 -8.88 4.01
C PHE A 207 12.57 -10.31 3.56
N LYS A 208 13.15 -11.28 4.28
CA LYS A 208 12.87 -12.71 4.14
C LYS A 208 12.67 -13.32 5.52
N LEU A 209 11.52 -13.97 5.72
CA LEU A 209 11.28 -14.83 6.85
C LEU A 209 11.80 -16.24 6.51
N LEU A 210 12.76 -16.71 7.26
CA LEU A 210 13.24 -18.08 7.19
C LEU A 210 12.49 -18.94 8.20
N VAL A 211 11.96 -20.09 7.76
CA VAL A 211 11.20 -21.05 8.58
C VAL A 211 11.75 -22.45 8.37
#